data_7e3d1ebb111e359167e0e4b1156f76d5
#
_entry.id   7e3d1ebb111e359167e0e4b1156f76d5
#
_cell.length_a   1.000
_cell.length_b   1.000
_cell.length_c   1.000
_cell.angle_alpha   90.00
_cell.angle_beta   90.00
_cell.angle_gamma   90.00
#
_symmetry.space_group_name_H-M   'P 1'
#
loop_
_entity.id
_entity.type
_entity.pdbx_description
1 polymer ?
#
loop_
_entity_poly.entity_id
_entity_poly.type
_entity_poly.pdbx_seq_one_letter_code
_entity_poly.pdbx_strand_id
1 'polypeptide(L)'
;EAFANAEAKVGILDIDVYGPSIPNMVGLGSHQLGGAQEGVLEPVEAHGMKIMSMGFLATKDTPVVWRGPIASQLVQQFLGAVDWGELDYLFVDMPPGTGDIQLTLSQTVPLTGAVIVTTPQEIAHTIAEKGLRMFQQVKIPILGIVENMAGFTPPGSDEIFHIFGEGGGTSAAEEFDLPMLGKISIKQELREAMDNGTVFTDDNINSIASLIAVEAMAVVTNEELSPFAPQEINMANDGETLVIKWQD
;
A
#
# COMPACT_ATOMS: atom_id res chain seq x y z
N GLU A 1 0.04 1.40 9.94
CA GLU A 1 0.05 1.61 11.38
C GLU A 1 -1.10 0.86 12.08
N ALA A 2 -2.37 0.98 11.63
CA ALA A 2 -3.48 0.26 12.24
C ALA A 2 -3.21 -1.26 12.36
N PHE A 3 -2.62 -1.87 11.36
CA PHE A 3 -2.17 -3.27 11.41
C PHE A 3 -1.06 -3.50 12.44
N ALA A 4 -0.06 -2.61 12.51
CA ALA A 4 1.02 -2.73 13.49
C ALA A 4 0.52 -2.54 14.93
N ASN A 5 -0.45 -1.64 15.14
CA ASN A 5 -1.12 -1.47 16.42
C ASN A 5 -1.96 -2.71 16.83
N ALA A 6 -2.38 -3.50 15.86
CA ALA A 6 -3.02 -4.81 16.07
C ALA A 6 -2.01 -5.97 16.17
N GLU A 7 -0.73 -5.67 16.46
CA GLU A 7 0.38 -6.60 16.66
C GLU A 7 0.80 -7.39 15.40
N ALA A 8 0.33 -7.01 14.21
CA ALA A 8 0.79 -7.60 12.96
C ALA A 8 2.21 -7.12 12.61
N LYS A 9 3.03 -8.01 12.07
CA LYS A 9 4.35 -7.70 11.51
C LYS A 9 4.16 -7.08 10.13
N VAL A 10 4.43 -5.78 10.01
CA VAL A 10 4.12 -4.99 8.82
C VAL A 10 5.38 -4.50 8.13
N GLY A 11 5.45 -4.70 6.82
CA GLY A 11 6.39 -4.04 5.93
C GLY A 11 5.69 -3.00 5.05
N ILE A 12 6.41 -1.93 4.71
CA ILE A 12 5.99 -0.94 3.71
C ILE A 12 7.11 -0.79 2.68
N LEU A 13 6.77 -1.03 1.43
CA LEU A 13 7.65 -0.82 0.28
C LEU A 13 7.11 0.34 -0.56
N ASP A 14 7.75 1.51 -0.44
CA ASP A 14 7.43 2.70 -1.22
C ASP A 14 8.23 2.70 -2.53
N ILE A 15 7.54 2.45 -3.63
CA ILE A 15 8.09 2.42 -4.99
C ILE A 15 7.62 3.60 -5.83
N ASP A 16 7.06 4.65 -5.22
CA ASP A 16 6.77 5.88 -5.94
C ASP A 16 8.05 6.63 -6.29
N VAL A 17 8.51 6.42 -7.52
CA VAL A 17 9.73 7.02 -8.05
C VAL A 17 9.59 8.52 -8.34
N TYR A 18 8.38 9.05 -8.40
CA TYR A 18 8.12 10.46 -8.71
C TYR A 18 7.98 11.32 -7.48
N GLY A 19 7.51 10.75 -6.38
CA GLY A 19 7.29 11.48 -5.15
C GLY A 19 7.25 10.57 -3.91
N PRO A 20 8.36 9.87 -3.60
CA PRO A 20 8.38 8.95 -2.47
C PRO A 20 8.13 9.73 -1.16
N SER A 21 6.94 9.60 -0.61
CA SER A 21 6.46 10.40 0.52
C SER A 21 6.51 9.68 1.86
N ILE A 22 6.49 8.35 1.85
CA ILE A 22 6.47 7.53 3.06
C ILE A 22 7.60 7.88 4.05
N PRO A 23 8.87 8.08 3.63
CA PRO A 23 9.93 8.47 4.57
C PRO A 23 9.60 9.72 5.38
N ASN A 24 9.07 10.75 4.73
CA ASN A 24 8.69 11.97 5.43
C ASN A 24 7.53 11.75 6.41
N MET A 25 6.52 10.98 5.99
CA MET A 25 5.33 10.70 6.79
C MET A 25 5.62 9.92 8.07
N VAL A 26 6.74 9.17 8.10
CA VAL A 26 7.17 8.38 9.27
C VAL A 26 8.40 8.94 9.99
N GLY A 27 8.76 10.19 9.70
CA GLY A 27 9.88 10.87 10.36
C GLY A 27 11.27 10.46 9.89
N LEU A 28 11.38 9.76 8.76
CA LEU A 28 12.64 9.27 8.17
C LEU A 28 13.11 10.09 6.96
N GLY A 29 12.60 11.29 6.76
CA GLY A 29 12.87 12.12 5.57
C GLY A 29 14.33 12.50 5.32
N SER A 30 15.21 12.37 6.31
CA SER A 30 16.65 12.57 6.15
C SER A 30 17.45 11.26 6.14
N HIS A 31 16.77 10.12 6.25
CA HIS A 31 17.45 8.82 6.26
C HIS A 31 17.96 8.47 4.85
N GLN A 32 19.16 7.91 4.82
CA GLN A 32 19.76 7.35 3.60
C GLN A 32 20.11 5.89 3.85
N LEU A 33 19.90 5.05 2.83
CA LEU A 33 20.31 3.66 2.93
C LEU A 33 21.81 3.55 3.18
N GLY A 34 22.18 2.79 4.18
CA GLY A 34 23.54 2.28 4.33
C GLY A 34 23.91 1.40 3.13
N GLY A 35 25.20 1.21 2.87
CA GLY A 35 25.64 0.28 1.83
C GLY A 35 25.12 -1.13 2.11
N ALA A 36 24.69 -1.84 1.06
CA ALA A 36 24.31 -3.25 1.18
C ALA A 36 25.49 -4.07 1.72
N GLN A 37 25.28 -4.80 2.80
CA GLN A 37 26.24 -5.78 3.28
C GLN A 37 25.98 -7.10 2.55
N GLU A 38 26.99 -7.60 1.84
CA GLU A 38 26.89 -8.85 1.07
C GLU A 38 25.71 -8.90 0.05
N GLY A 39 25.25 -7.72 -0.42
CA GLY A 39 24.15 -7.61 -1.37
C GLY A 39 22.74 -7.62 -0.75
N VAL A 40 22.63 -7.69 0.58
CA VAL A 40 21.37 -7.61 1.32
C VAL A 40 21.13 -6.17 1.78
N LEU A 41 19.91 -5.69 1.63
CA LEU A 41 19.44 -4.39 2.10
C LEU A 41 18.64 -4.57 3.38
N GLU A 42 18.97 -3.83 4.41
CA GLU A 42 18.19 -3.82 5.64
C GLU A 42 17.09 -2.76 5.57
N PRO A 43 15.82 -3.12 5.86
CA PRO A 43 14.74 -2.15 5.95
C PRO A 43 14.94 -1.28 7.19
N VAL A 44 14.43 -0.05 7.14
CA VAL A 44 14.47 0.87 8.28
C VAL A 44 13.25 0.63 9.16
N GLU A 45 13.45 0.52 10.46
CA GLU A 45 12.34 0.36 11.40
C GLU A 45 11.83 1.73 11.88
N ALA A 46 10.53 1.95 11.75
CA ALA A 46 9.83 3.08 12.33
C ALA A 46 8.39 2.70 12.71
N HIS A 47 7.93 3.18 13.85
CA HIS A 47 6.55 2.97 14.34
C HIS A 47 6.09 1.50 14.34
N GLY A 48 6.99 0.57 14.65
CA GLY A 48 6.70 -0.86 14.65
C GLY A 48 6.56 -1.50 13.26
N MET A 49 6.99 -0.80 12.22
CA MET A 49 6.95 -1.27 10.83
C MET A 49 8.35 -1.30 10.21
N LYS A 50 8.59 -2.24 9.29
CA LYS A 50 9.77 -2.27 8.43
C LYS A 50 9.52 -1.46 7.16
N ILE A 51 10.38 -0.51 6.82
CA ILE A 51 10.16 0.42 5.73
C ILE A 51 11.33 0.40 4.77
N MET A 52 11.03 0.24 3.50
CA MET A 52 11.95 0.47 2.39
C MET A 52 11.32 1.44 1.41
N SER A 53 12.08 2.42 0.94
CA SER A 53 11.56 3.44 0.03
C SER A 53 12.60 3.82 -1.02
N MET A 54 12.12 4.11 -2.23
CA MET A 54 12.88 4.77 -3.28
C MET A 54 13.44 6.13 -2.81
N GLY A 55 12.76 6.76 -1.85
CA GLY A 55 13.20 8.02 -1.24
C GLY A 55 14.51 7.93 -0.49
N PHE A 56 14.89 6.76 0.03
CA PHE A 56 16.16 6.56 0.69
C PHE A 56 17.36 6.52 -0.26
N LEU A 57 17.13 6.34 -1.56
CA LEU A 57 18.17 6.37 -2.61
C LEU A 57 18.40 7.78 -3.17
N ALA A 58 17.43 8.70 -2.96
CA ALA A 58 17.54 10.07 -3.44
C ALA A 58 18.38 10.89 -2.47
N THR A 59 19.43 11.56 -2.98
CA THR A 59 20.12 12.59 -2.20
C THR A 59 19.49 13.96 -2.48
N LYS A 60 19.44 14.83 -1.47
CA LYS A 60 18.89 16.19 -1.61
C LYS A 60 19.53 17.00 -2.75
N ASP A 61 20.79 16.67 -3.09
CA ASP A 61 21.61 17.44 -4.04
C ASP A 61 21.63 16.82 -5.45
N THR A 62 21.05 15.65 -5.63
CA THR A 62 21.06 14.97 -6.94
C THR A 62 19.67 14.47 -7.27
N PRO A 63 18.90 15.20 -8.09
CA PRO A 63 17.63 14.69 -8.57
C PRO A 63 17.89 13.44 -9.44
N VAL A 64 17.49 12.28 -8.94
CA VAL A 64 17.61 11.04 -9.70
C VAL A 64 16.41 10.98 -10.66
N VAL A 65 16.71 11.06 -11.95
CA VAL A 65 15.69 10.85 -12.98
C VAL A 65 15.56 9.35 -13.23
N TRP A 66 14.57 8.74 -12.60
CA TRP A 66 14.27 7.33 -12.80
C TRP A 66 13.63 7.11 -14.17
N ARG A 67 14.33 6.45 -15.07
CA ARG A 67 13.74 5.95 -16.33
C ARG A 67 13.07 4.61 -16.04
N GLY A 68 11.92 4.33 -16.70
CA GLY A 68 11.11 3.14 -16.47
C GLY A 68 11.90 1.83 -16.25
N PRO A 69 12.85 1.45 -17.15
CA PRO A 69 13.62 0.21 -16.96
C PRO A 69 14.48 0.19 -15.69
N ILE A 70 15.06 1.33 -15.31
CA ILE A 70 15.88 1.43 -14.09
C ILE A 70 15.00 1.32 -12.84
N ALA A 71 13.85 1.99 -12.85
CA ALA A 71 12.88 1.91 -11.77
C ALA A 71 12.37 0.47 -11.59
N SER A 72 12.06 -0.23 -12.67
CA SER A 72 11.64 -1.64 -12.64
C SER A 72 12.71 -2.57 -12.07
N GLN A 73 14.00 -2.37 -12.42
CA GLN A 73 15.10 -3.13 -11.84
C GLN A 73 15.24 -2.89 -10.33
N LEU A 74 15.10 -1.65 -9.88
CA LEU A 74 15.16 -1.32 -8.45
C LEU A 74 14.00 -1.92 -7.67
N VAL A 75 12.80 -1.91 -8.23
CA VAL A 75 11.64 -2.59 -7.62
C VAL A 75 11.94 -4.08 -7.44
N GLN A 76 12.45 -4.75 -8.47
CA GLN A 76 12.87 -6.16 -8.36
C GLN A 76 13.96 -6.37 -7.31
N GLN A 77 14.93 -5.47 -7.24
CA GLN A 77 15.98 -5.53 -6.23
C GLN A 77 15.43 -5.34 -4.81
N PHE A 78 14.52 -4.40 -4.59
CA PHE A 78 13.90 -4.18 -3.28
C PHE A 78 13.04 -5.36 -2.85
N LEU A 79 12.37 -6.02 -3.78
CA LEU A 79 11.58 -7.21 -3.48
C LEU A 79 12.45 -8.42 -3.11
N GLY A 80 13.62 -8.58 -3.77
CA GLY A 80 14.48 -9.75 -3.62
C GLY A 80 15.68 -9.56 -2.70
N ALA A 81 16.17 -8.33 -2.50
CA ALA A 81 17.40 -8.08 -1.74
C ALA A 81 17.16 -7.46 -0.35
N VAL A 82 15.93 -7.04 -0.03
CA VAL A 82 15.60 -6.53 1.29
C VAL A 82 15.34 -7.70 2.25
N ASP A 83 16.01 -7.69 3.40
CA ASP A 83 15.73 -8.64 4.47
C ASP A 83 14.47 -8.23 5.25
N TRP A 84 13.33 -8.59 4.68
CA TRP A 84 12.06 -8.36 5.34
C TRP A 84 11.86 -9.21 6.58
N GLY A 85 12.56 -10.35 6.70
CA GLY A 85 12.28 -11.37 7.70
C GLY A 85 10.84 -11.89 7.60
N GLU A 86 10.25 -12.24 8.73
CA GLU A 86 8.85 -12.66 8.78
C GLU A 86 7.94 -11.45 8.80
N LEU A 87 6.99 -11.39 7.86
CA LEU A 87 5.93 -10.38 7.80
C LEU A 87 4.56 -11.05 7.68
N ASP A 88 3.56 -10.45 8.33
CA ASP A 88 2.15 -10.80 8.09
C ASP A 88 1.61 -10.03 6.88
N TYR A 89 2.06 -8.78 6.69
CA TYR A 89 1.64 -7.92 5.60
C TYR A 89 2.81 -7.13 5.02
N LEU A 90 2.93 -7.11 3.69
CA LEU A 90 3.77 -6.17 2.96
C LEU A 90 2.88 -5.25 2.12
N PHE A 91 2.80 -3.99 2.50
CA PHE A 91 2.11 -2.96 1.73
C PHE A 91 3.07 -2.35 0.71
N VAL A 92 2.62 -2.28 -0.54
CA VAL A 92 3.40 -1.66 -1.61
C VAL A 92 2.71 -0.36 -2.03
N ASP A 93 3.35 0.77 -1.75
CA ASP A 93 2.91 2.09 -2.19
C ASP A 93 3.41 2.36 -3.60
N MET A 94 2.46 2.45 -4.54
CA MET A 94 2.74 2.47 -5.98
C MET A 94 2.63 3.89 -6.54
N PRO A 95 3.44 4.24 -7.56
CA PRO A 95 3.26 5.51 -8.25
C PRO A 95 1.87 5.57 -8.90
N PRO A 96 1.33 6.78 -9.12
CA PRO A 96 0.06 6.94 -9.79
C PRO A 96 0.13 6.51 -11.26
N GLY A 97 -0.99 6.02 -11.79
CA GLY A 97 -1.12 5.64 -13.19
C GLY A 97 -1.03 4.15 -13.46
N THR A 98 -0.74 3.79 -14.71
CA THR A 98 -0.75 2.41 -15.24
C THR A 98 0.53 2.11 -16.02
N GLY A 99 1.68 2.50 -15.45
CA GLY A 99 2.96 2.41 -16.13
C GLY A 99 3.70 1.08 -15.96
N ASP A 100 4.97 1.06 -16.41
CA ASP A 100 5.82 -0.13 -16.40
C ASP A 100 6.08 -0.68 -14.99
N ILE A 101 6.09 0.17 -13.96
CA ILE A 101 6.35 -0.24 -12.58
C ILE A 101 5.22 -1.14 -12.06
N GLN A 102 3.96 -0.74 -12.29
CA GLN A 102 2.79 -1.52 -11.91
C GLN A 102 2.75 -2.87 -12.59
N LEU A 103 3.04 -2.91 -13.90
CA LEU A 103 3.12 -4.14 -14.66
C LEU A 103 4.29 -5.02 -14.19
N THR A 104 5.45 -4.43 -13.93
CA THR A 104 6.61 -5.18 -13.42
C THR A 104 6.30 -5.82 -12.07
N LEU A 105 5.71 -5.05 -11.14
CA LEU A 105 5.33 -5.56 -9.83
C LEU A 105 4.38 -6.75 -9.97
N SER A 106 3.32 -6.59 -10.77
CA SER A 106 2.30 -7.63 -10.98
C SER A 106 2.84 -8.92 -11.61
N GLN A 107 3.97 -8.84 -12.31
CA GLN A 107 4.63 -9.99 -12.95
C GLN A 107 5.73 -10.60 -12.07
N THR A 108 6.21 -9.86 -11.08
CA THR A 108 7.36 -10.25 -10.26
C THR A 108 6.95 -10.87 -8.93
N VAL A 109 5.83 -10.40 -8.36
CA VAL A 109 5.36 -10.85 -7.03
C VAL A 109 3.91 -11.30 -7.09
N PRO A 110 3.59 -12.39 -6.36
CA PRO A 110 2.21 -12.79 -6.14
C PRO A 110 1.52 -11.78 -5.21
N LEU A 111 0.83 -10.81 -5.79
CA LEU A 111 0.05 -9.84 -5.02
C LEU A 111 -1.26 -10.48 -4.54
N THR A 112 -1.51 -10.45 -3.25
CA THR A 112 -2.78 -10.89 -2.66
C THR A 112 -3.94 -10.08 -3.21
N GLY A 113 -3.75 -8.77 -3.39
CA GLY A 113 -4.75 -7.90 -3.99
C GLY A 113 -4.33 -6.45 -3.99
N ALA A 114 -5.17 -5.60 -4.59
CA ALA A 114 -4.98 -4.16 -4.68
C ALA A 114 -6.12 -3.42 -3.97
N VAL A 115 -5.77 -2.38 -3.21
CA VAL A 115 -6.70 -1.39 -2.68
C VAL A 115 -6.61 -0.15 -3.54
N ILE A 116 -7.74 0.31 -4.05
CA ILE A 116 -7.80 1.54 -4.85
C ILE A 116 -8.15 2.70 -3.94
N VAL A 117 -7.27 3.69 -3.92
CA VAL A 117 -7.52 4.95 -3.20
C VAL A 117 -7.86 6.04 -4.21
N THR A 118 -9.00 6.68 -4.03
CA THR A 118 -9.47 7.76 -4.89
C THR A 118 -9.99 8.94 -4.05
N THR A 119 -10.39 10.03 -4.69
CA THR A 119 -11.07 11.17 -4.05
C THR A 119 -12.46 11.36 -4.67
N PRO A 120 -13.37 12.15 -4.07
CA PRO A 120 -14.74 12.32 -4.58
C PRO A 120 -14.86 12.95 -5.97
N GLN A 121 -13.79 13.58 -6.48
CA GLN A 121 -13.79 14.31 -7.74
C GLN A 121 -13.94 13.37 -8.95
N GLU A 122 -14.70 13.80 -9.95
CA GLU A 122 -14.92 13.05 -11.20
C GLU A 122 -13.61 12.73 -11.95
N ILE A 123 -12.64 13.65 -11.93
CA ILE A 123 -11.34 13.42 -12.57
C ILE A 123 -10.55 12.29 -11.86
N ALA A 124 -10.67 12.19 -10.54
CA ALA A 124 -10.03 11.12 -9.78
C ALA A 124 -10.68 9.75 -10.08
N HIS A 125 -11.99 9.72 -10.29
CA HIS A 125 -12.71 8.54 -10.75
C HIS A 125 -12.12 8.01 -12.07
N THR A 126 -11.91 8.87 -13.06
CA THR A 126 -11.32 8.48 -14.35
C THR A 126 -9.91 7.89 -14.21
N ILE A 127 -9.12 8.39 -13.25
CA ILE A 127 -7.78 7.85 -12.98
C ILE A 127 -7.87 6.50 -12.26
N ALA A 128 -8.75 6.39 -11.27
CA ALA A 128 -9.01 5.15 -10.54
C ALA A 128 -9.50 4.04 -11.48
N GLU A 129 -10.42 4.35 -12.40
CA GLU A 129 -10.91 3.43 -13.42
C GLU A 129 -9.79 2.81 -14.25
N LYS A 130 -8.81 3.60 -14.68
CA LYS A 130 -7.65 3.07 -15.43
C LYS A 130 -6.83 2.08 -14.59
N GLY A 131 -6.62 2.38 -13.30
CA GLY A 131 -5.95 1.48 -12.36
C GLY A 131 -6.73 0.18 -12.16
N LEU A 132 -8.04 0.28 -11.96
CA LEU A 132 -8.95 -0.87 -11.83
C LEU A 132 -8.86 -1.80 -13.05
N ARG A 133 -9.01 -1.24 -14.25
CA ARG A 133 -8.92 -2.01 -15.51
C ARG A 133 -7.55 -2.66 -15.70
N MET A 134 -6.48 -1.97 -15.30
CA MET A 134 -5.12 -2.55 -15.34
C MET A 134 -5.01 -3.77 -14.42
N PHE A 135 -5.42 -3.66 -13.15
CA PHE A 135 -5.36 -4.80 -12.22
C PHE A 135 -6.22 -5.97 -12.67
N GLN A 136 -7.39 -5.71 -13.25
CA GLN A 136 -8.24 -6.74 -13.86
C GLN A 136 -7.53 -7.44 -15.02
N GLN A 137 -6.83 -6.70 -15.90
CA GLN A 137 -6.08 -7.28 -17.03
C GLN A 137 -4.95 -8.21 -16.58
N VAL A 138 -4.26 -7.85 -15.50
CA VAL A 138 -3.19 -8.68 -14.93
C VAL A 138 -3.69 -9.69 -13.89
N LYS A 139 -5.02 -9.80 -13.73
CA LYS A 139 -5.70 -10.76 -12.84
C LYS A 139 -5.32 -10.62 -11.36
N ILE A 140 -5.02 -9.42 -10.91
CA ILE A 140 -4.84 -9.13 -9.49
C ILE A 140 -6.21 -8.83 -8.89
N PRO A 141 -6.61 -9.53 -7.82
CA PRO A 141 -7.84 -9.24 -7.10
C PRO A 141 -7.87 -7.81 -6.59
N ILE A 142 -9.03 -7.15 -6.70
CA ILE A 142 -9.21 -5.82 -6.13
C ILE A 142 -9.99 -5.98 -4.83
N LEU A 143 -9.35 -5.66 -3.71
CA LEU A 143 -9.90 -5.82 -2.37
C LEU A 143 -11.00 -4.81 -2.08
N GLY A 144 -10.99 -3.68 -2.76
CA GLY A 144 -12.01 -2.65 -2.65
C GLY A 144 -11.47 -1.24 -2.84
N ILE A 145 -12.34 -0.27 -2.57
CA ILE A 145 -12.09 1.15 -2.80
C ILE A 145 -12.12 1.91 -1.47
N VAL A 146 -11.17 2.83 -1.29
CA VAL A 146 -11.15 3.84 -0.21
C VAL A 146 -11.31 5.22 -0.84
N GLU A 147 -12.33 5.97 -0.42
CA GLU A 147 -12.51 7.36 -0.81
C GLU A 147 -11.84 8.29 0.20
N ASN A 148 -10.70 8.86 -0.17
CA ASN A 148 -9.98 9.83 0.65
C ASN A 148 -10.51 11.25 0.40
N MET A 149 -10.34 12.15 1.36
CA MET A 149 -10.83 13.54 1.29
C MET A 149 -12.36 13.64 1.10
N ALA A 150 -13.11 12.69 1.67
CA ALA A 150 -14.54 12.49 1.44
C ALA A 150 -15.44 13.58 2.08
N GLY A 151 -14.88 14.51 2.81
CA GLY A 151 -15.58 15.64 3.42
C GLY A 151 -14.70 16.33 4.46
N PHE A 152 -15.11 17.46 4.92
CA PHE A 152 -14.45 18.25 5.96
C PHE A 152 -15.47 18.74 6.97
N THR A 153 -15.24 18.48 8.23
CA THR A 153 -16.02 19.02 9.34
C THR A 153 -15.17 20.07 10.06
N PRO A 154 -15.57 21.35 10.03
CA PRO A 154 -14.84 22.39 10.74
C PRO A 154 -14.85 22.16 12.25
N PRO A 155 -13.81 22.56 12.99
CA PRO A 155 -13.79 22.50 14.44
C PRO A 155 -14.99 23.23 15.06
N GLY A 156 -15.72 22.53 15.96
CA GLY A 156 -16.89 23.07 16.64
C GLY A 156 -18.18 23.11 15.80
N SER A 157 -18.20 22.44 14.66
CA SER A 157 -19.38 22.26 13.80
C SER A 157 -19.68 20.78 13.62
N ASP A 158 -20.96 20.45 13.42
CA ASP A 158 -21.39 19.13 12.97
C ASP A 158 -21.68 19.09 11.45
N GLU A 159 -21.53 20.23 10.76
CA GLU A 159 -21.78 20.35 9.34
C GLU A 159 -20.61 19.81 8.51
N ILE A 160 -20.91 18.94 7.55
CA ILE A 160 -19.91 18.36 6.65
C ILE A 160 -19.89 19.15 5.34
N PHE A 161 -18.72 19.66 4.98
CA PHE A 161 -18.48 20.35 3.72
C PHE A 161 -17.83 19.39 2.72
N HIS A 162 -18.48 19.18 1.59
CA HIS A 162 -17.95 18.33 0.49
C HIS A 162 -17.07 19.16 -0.46
N ILE A 163 -15.89 19.55 0.03
CA ILE A 163 -14.96 20.47 -0.69
C ILE A 163 -14.59 19.92 -2.07
N PHE A 164 -14.45 18.62 -2.20
CA PHE A 164 -14.08 17.94 -3.44
C PHE A 164 -15.25 17.22 -4.12
N GLY A 165 -16.47 17.54 -3.77
CA GLY A 165 -17.66 16.81 -4.24
C GLY A 165 -17.97 15.61 -3.37
N GLU A 166 -18.84 14.74 -3.86
CA GLU A 166 -19.35 13.60 -3.12
C GLU A 166 -19.56 12.40 -4.05
N GLY A 167 -19.25 11.20 -3.54
CA GLY A 167 -19.69 9.95 -4.14
C GLY A 167 -18.84 9.38 -5.27
N GLY A 168 -17.72 10.01 -5.64
CA GLY A 168 -16.86 9.49 -6.71
C GLY A 168 -16.34 8.07 -6.46
N GLY A 169 -15.88 7.79 -5.22
CA GLY A 169 -15.45 6.45 -4.83
C GLY A 169 -16.61 5.45 -4.75
N THR A 170 -17.77 5.89 -4.27
CA THR A 170 -18.98 5.07 -4.21
C THR A 170 -19.45 4.67 -5.61
N SER A 171 -19.48 5.63 -6.55
CA SER A 171 -19.85 5.35 -7.94
C SER A 171 -18.90 4.37 -8.61
N ALA A 172 -17.58 4.49 -8.34
CA ALA A 172 -16.59 3.54 -8.84
C ALA A 172 -16.82 2.14 -8.25
N ALA A 173 -17.09 2.03 -6.94
CA ALA A 173 -17.37 0.77 -6.29
C ALA A 173 -18.61 0.07 -6.90
N GLU A 174 -19.67 0.81 -7.13
CA GLU A 174 -20.90 0.30 -7.77
C GLU A 174 -20.66 -0.11 -9.23
N GLU A 175 -19.95 0.70 -10.02
CA GLU A 175 -19.68 0.40 -11.43
C GLU A 175 -18.87 -0.87 -11.64
N PHE A 176 -17.90 -1.14 -10.75
CA PHE A 176 -16.99 -2.28 -10.85
C PHE A 176 -17.37 -3.46 -9.97
N ASP A 177 -18.52 -3.40 -9.28
CA ASP A 177 -19.01 -4.41 -8.33
C ASP A 177 -17.96 -4.76 -7.26
N LEU A 178 -17.39 -3.71 -6.62
CA LEU A 178 -16.34 -3.82 -5.64
C LEU A 178 -16.77 -3.34 -4.25
N PRO A 179 -16.18 -3.87 -3.18
CA PRO A 179 -16.45 -3.38 -1.83
C PRO A 179 -16.02 -1.90 -1.66
N MET A 180 -16.88 -1.10 -1.02
CA MET A 180 -16.50 0.20 -0.49
C MET A 180 -15.91 0.01 0.90
N LEU A 181 -14.58 0.06 1.03
CA LEU A 181 -13.86 -0.19 2.29
C LEU A 181 -14.02 0.95 3.29
N GLY A 182 -14.23 2.16 2.79
CA GLY A 182 -14.54 3.30 3.64
C GLY A 182 -14.23 4.64 3.02
N LYS A 183 -14.56 5.68 3.79
CA LYS A 183 -14.36 7.09 3.44
C LYS A 183 -13.51 7.76 4.52
N ILE A 184 -12.45 8.45 4.12
CA ILE A 184 -11.57 9.19 5.02
C ILE A 184 -11.83 10.68 4.82
N SER A 185 -12.31 11.35 5.86
CA SER A 185 -12.52 12.79 5.85
C SER A 185 -11.20 13.55 5.94
N ILE A 186 -11.19 14.78 5.48
CA ILE A 186 -10.08 15.71 5.68
C ILE A 186 -9.99 16.03 7.17
N LYS A 187 -8.85 15.72 7.79
CA LYS A 187 -8.57 16.00 9.18
C LYS A 187 -7.27 16.78 9.31
N GLN A 188 -7.29 17.86 10.06
CA GLN A 188 -6.10 18.68 10.29
C GLN A 188 -5.05 17.88 11.07
N GLU A 189 -5.49 17.11 12.05
CA GLU A 189 -4.63 16.27 12.90
C GLU A 189 -3.89 15.21 12.07
N LEU A 190 -4.55 14.60 11.08
CA LEU A 190 -3.92 13.66 10.16
C LEU A 190 -2.81 14.34 9.34
N ARG A 191 -3.08 15.51 8.76
CA ARG A 191 -2.08 16.29 8.03
C ARG A 191 -0.90 16.67 8.93
N GLU A 192 -1.17 17.18 10.15
CA GLU A 192 -0.12 17.57 11.09
C GLU A 192 0.75 16.39 11.53
N ALA A 193 0.13 15.23 11.75
CA ALA A 193 0.86 14.02 12.06
C ALA A 193 1.82 13.63 10.92
N MET A 194 1.34 13.61 9.67
CA MET A 194 2.17 13.28 8.50
C MET A 194 3.30 14.28 8.30
N ASP A 195 3.05 15.59 8.48
CA ASP A 195 4.08 16.65 8.34
C ASP A 195 5.15 16.54 9.43
N ASN A 196 4.80 16.07 10.62
CA ASN A 196 5.72 15.89 11.75
C ASN A 196 6.38 14.51 11.81
N GLY A 197 6.08 13.63 10.88
CA GLY A 197 6.60 12.25 10.88
C GLY A 197 6.10 11.43 12.06
N THR A 198 4.92 11.75 12.57
CA THR A 198 4.22 11.02 13.61
C THR A 198 3.05 10.27 13.00
N VAL A 199 2.62 9.23 13.68
CA VAL A 199 1.55 8.37 13.21
C VAL A 199 0.20 8.83 13.74
N PHE A 200 -0.84 8.59 12.95
CA PHE A 200 -2.21 8.93 13.29
C PHE A 200 -3.15 7.79 12.93
N THR A 201 -3.94 7.37 13.89
CA THR A 201 -5.06 6.44 13.67
C THR A 201 -6.29 6.93 14.41
N ASP A 202 -7.44 6.53 13.92
CA ASP A 202 -8.73 6.69 14.58
C ASP A 202 -9.61 5.48 14.28
N ASP A 203 -10.80 5.44 14.88
CA ASP A 203 -11.73 4.31 14.72
C ASP A 203 -12.13 4.07 13.27
N ASN A 204 -12.24 5.11 12.46
CA ASN A 204 -12.56 4.99 11.04
C ASN A 204 -11.41 4.34 10.25
N ILE A 205 -10.17 4.79 10.46
CA ILE A 205 -8.97 4.22 9.83
C ILE A 205 -8.78 2.77 10.27
N ASN A 206 -8.98 2.47 11.56
CA ASN A 206 -8.90 1.12 12.08
C ASN A 206 -9.98 0.20 11.48
N SER A 207 -11.20 0.71 11.27
CA SER A 207 -12.28 -0.03 10.61
C SER A 207 -11.93 -0.35 9.15
N ILE A 208 -11.41 0.63 8.40
CA ILE A 208 -10.96 0.43 7.02
C ILE A 208 -9.84 -0.63 6.96
N ALA A 209 -8.86 -0.55 7.86
CA ALA A 209 -7.79 -1.52 7.95
C ALA A 209 -8.32 -2.95 8.22
N SER A 210 -9.30 -3.07 9.12
CA SER A 210 -9.94 -4.36 9.40
C SER A 210 -10.66 -4.93 8.17
N LEU A 211 -11.36 -4.11 7.39
CA LEU A 211 -12.00 -4.55 6.15
C LEU A 211 -10.97 -4.98 5.10
N ILE A 212 -9.87 -4.25 4.95
CA ILE A 212 -8.76 -4.66 4.06
C ILE A 212 -8.23 -6.04 4.47
N ALA A 213 -8.04 -6.28 5.76
CA ALA A 213 -7.57 -7.57 6.25
C ALA A 213 -8.57 -8.70 5.93
N VAL A 214 -9.87 -8.46 6.11
CA VAL A 214 -10.93 -9.43 5.80
C VAL A 214 -10.94 -9.78 4.31
N GLU A 215 -10.91 -8.77 3.44
CA GLU A 215 -10.91 -9.00 1.99
C GLU A 215 -9.62 -9.71 1.53
N ALA A 216 -8.46 -9.35 2.08
CA ALA A 216 -7.20 -10.03 1.80
C ALA A 216 -7.25 -11.51 2.22
N MET A 217 -7.80 -11.81 3.40
CA MET A 217 -7.97 -13.18 3.88
C MET A 217 -8.94 -13.97 2.99
N ALA A 218 -10.01 -13.34 2.51
CA ALA A 218 -10.95 -13.98 1.59
C ALA A 218 -10.25 -14.43 0.29
N VAL A 219 -9.33 -13.62 -0.25
CA VAL A 219 -8.53 -14.00 -1.42
C VAL A 219 -7.58 -15.15 -1.11
N VAL A 220 -6.85 -15.09 0.00
CA VAL A 220 -5.86 -16.12 0.37
C VAL A 220 -6.54 -17.47 0.62
N THR A 221 -7.74 -17.47 1.18
CA THR A 221 -8.50 -18.71 1.49
C THR A 221 -9.32 -19.24 0.32
N ASN A 222 -9.48 -18.47 -0.74
CA ASN A 222 -10.24 -18.88 -1.93
C ASN A 222 -9.29 -19.25 -3.07
N GLU A 223 -9.09 -20.56 -3.29
CA GLU A 223 -8.20 -21.09 -4.33
C GLU A 223 -8.56 -20.62 -5.74
N GLU A 224 -9.85 -20.31 -6.03
CA GLU A 224 -10.29 -19.82 -7.34
C GLU A 224 -9.89 -18.35 -7.58
N LEU A 225 -9.77 -17.56 -6.51
CA LEU A 225 -9.40 -16.14 -6.57
C LEU A 225 -7.89 -15.93 -6.45
N SER A 226 -7.16 -16.88 -5.86
CA SER A 226 -5.71 -16.78 -5.71
C SER A 226 -5.01 -17.27 -6.97
N PRO A 227 -4.41 -16.38 -7.79
CA PRO A 227 -3.62 -16.79 -8.94
C PRO A 227 -2.35 -17.57 -8.54
N PHE A 228 -2.03 -17.57 -7.26
CA PHE A 228 -0.87 -18.20 -6.66
C PHE A 228 -1.28 -18.99 -5.42
N ALA A 229 -2.24 -19.92 -5.59
CA ALA A 229 -2.55 -20.84 -4.50
C ALA A 229 -1.23 -21.54 -4.07
N PRO A 230 -0.88 -21.52 -2.78
CA PRO A 230 0.30 -22.23 -2.32
C PRO A 230 0.18 -23.71 -2.67
N GLN A 231 1.23 -24.29 -3.24
CA GLN A 231 1.23 -25.72 -3.58
C GLN A 231 1.08 -26.60 -2.33
N GLU A 232 1.54 -26.14 -1.21
CA GLU A 232 1.50 -26.85 0.04
C GLU A 232 1.38 -25.89 1.23
N ILE A 233 0.38 -26.09 2.05
CA ILE A 233 0.25 -25.42 3.34
C ILE A 233 0.37 -26.51 4.40
N ASN A 234 1.45 -26.54 5.13
CA ASN A 234 1.70 -27.52 6.18
C ASN A 234 2.04 -26.82 7.49
N MET A 235 1.59 -27.42 8.59
CA MET A 235 2.13 -27.06 9.90
C MET A 235 3.54 -27.63 10.02
N ALA A 236 4.51 -26.84 10.46
CA ALA A 236 5.82 -27.33 10.79
C ALA A 236 5.75 -28.35 11.95
N ASN A 237 6.80 -29.12 12.15
CA ASN A 237 6.86 -30.15 13.18
C ASN A 237 6.72 -29.60 14.63
N ASP A 238 6.84 -28.28 14.82
CA ASP A 238 6.60 -27.61 16.10
C ASP A 238 5.12 -27.41 16.41
N GLY A 239 4.23 -27.60 15.44
CA GLY A 239 2.78 -27.43 15.59
C GLY A 239 2.28 -25.99 15.70
N GLU A 240 3.19 -25.00 15.58
CA GLU A 240 2.88 -23.56 15.71
C GLU A 240 3.21 -22.76 14.45
N THR A 241 4.14 -23.24 13.62
CA THR A 241 4.59 -22.56 12.42
C THR A 241 3.87 -23.05 11.17
N LEU A 242 3.23 -22.14 10.44
CA LEU A 242 2.62 -22.43 9.13
C LEU A 242 3.70 -22.31 8.05
N VAL A 243 3.98 -23.41 7.36
CA VAL A 243 4.91 -23.42 6.22
C VAL A 243 4.11 -23.37 4.92
N ILE A 244 4.30 -22.31 4.15
CA ILE A 244 3.65 -22.09 2.87
C ILE A 244 4.72 -22.23 1.78
N LYS A 245 4.53 -23.20 0.87
CA LYS A 245 5.39 -23.38 -0.29
C LYS A 245 4.68 -22.88 -1.54
N TRP A 246 5.35 -22.01 -2.27
CA TRP A 246 4.90 -21.48 -3.55
C TRP A 246 5.53 -22.25 -4.71
N GLN A 247 4.92 -22.20 -5.89
CA GLN A 247 5.56 -22.66 -7.12
C GLN A 247 6.75 -21.75 -7.46
N ASP A 248 7.89 -22.38 -7.80
CA ASP A 248 9.06 -21.69 -8.37
C ASP A 248 8.76 -21.15 -9.79
#